data_834e6ae14d9bed08d751f39a2eb7f4dd
#
_entry.id   834e6ae14d9bed08d751f39a2eb7f4dd
#
_cell.length_a   1.000
_cell.length_b   1.000
_cell.length_c   1.000
_cell.angle_alpha   90.00
_cell.angle_beta   90.00
_cell.angle_gamma   90.00
#
_symmetry.space_group_name_H-M   'P 1'
#
loop_
_entity.id
_entity.type
_entity.pdbx_description
1 polymer ?
#
loop_
_entity_poly.entity_id
_entity_poly.type
_entity_poly.pdbx_seq_one_letter_code
_entity_poly.pdbx_strand_id
1 'polypeptide(L)'
;MIAVVDYQKGNLKSVERGLIAAGGEAFITADASEIAKADAIVLPGVGAFADAAATMCELGQMEAIRERVRAGVPFLGICLGEHLMFEHGVEGAPEGNPACGLGLLPGTVVAMPRCDEQGKAFKVPHVGWNTIEVPSLGVGEGEEAFAAPPCGEGGEDAVLKQSSLRCGTARGTSPDSAALLDGGQDEPELSSLRSENAGGAFPDSAPKPGSELAFACPLFDDIAPGEYFYFTHSYIAPTGSHTIAETTHSVRFTSAVQYGDRAFGVQFHPEKSSDAGARVLANFVAIAARG
;
A
#
# COMPACT_ATOMS: atom_id res chain seq x y z
N MET A 1 -7.18 -20.24 4.61
CA MET A 1 -6.38 -19.99 3.38
C MET A 1 -6.36 -18.51 3.07
N ILE A 2 -5.19 -17.95 2.72
CA ILE A 2 -4.95 -16.53 2.43
C ILE A 2 -5.00 -16.31 0.92
N ALA A 3 -5.91 -15.48 0.42
CA ALA A 3 -5.97 -15.11 -0.99
C ALA A 3 -4.99 -13.96 -1.27
N VAL A 4 -4.03 -14.20 -2.17
CA VAL A 4 -3.17 -13.15 -2.74
C VAL A 4 -3.83 -12.68 -4.03
N VAL A 5 -4.31 -11.43 -4.04
CA VAL A 5 -5.12 -10.89 -5.13
C VAL A 5 -4.27 -10.60 -6.36
N ASP A 6 -4.67 -11.16 -7.49
CA ASP A 6 -4.08 -10.92 -8.81
C ASP A 6 -5.01 -10.02 -9.64
N TYR A 7 -4.62 -8.77 -9.82
CA TYR A 7 -5.22 -7.84 -10.78
C TYR A 7 -4.31 -7.62 -12.00
N GLN A 8 -3.54 -8.64 -12.39
CA GLN A 8 -2.63 -8.69 -13.53
C GLN A 8 -1.36 -7.85 -13.37
N LYS A 9 -1.05 -7.40 -12.15
CA LYS A 9 0.17 -6.64 -11.82
C LYS A 9 0.64 -7.00 -10.41
N GLY A 10 1.95 -7.07 -10.20
CA GLY A 10 2.52 -7.25 -8.86
C GLY A 10 3.56 -8.36 -8.75
N ASN A 11 4.31 -8.33 -7.64
CA ASN A 11 5.29 -9.37 -7.28
C ASN A 11 4.60 -10.51 -6.50
N LEU A 12 3.53 -11.07 -7.07
CA LEU A 12 2.63 -12.02 -6.41
C LEU A 12 3.36 -13.23 -5.85
N LYS A 13 4.28 -13.83 -6.64
CA LYS A 13 5.00 -15.04 -6.24
C LYS A 13 5.95 -14.83 -5.06
N SER A 14 6.54 -13.66 -4.91
CA SER A 14 7.39 -13.37 -3.76
C SER A 14 6.56 -13.18 -2.49
N VAL A 15 5.39 -12.55 -2.59
CA VAL A 15 4.46 -12.39 -1.47
C VAL A 15 3.87 -13.74 -1.07
N GLU A 16 3.39 -14.55 -2.02
CA GLU A 16 2.89 -15.91 -1.75
C GLU A 16 3.95 -16.76 -1.03
N ARG A 17 5.20 -16.78 -1.55
CA ARG A 17 6.31 -17.51 -0.92
C ARG A 17 6.64 -17.00 0.48
N GLY A 18 6.60 -15.68 0.70
CA GLY A 18 6.82 -15.09 2.01
C GLY A 18 5.76 -15.52 3.03
N LEU A 19 4.48 -15.52 2.64
CA LEU A 19 3.37 -15.99 3.47
C LEU A 19 3.47 -17.49 3.79
N ILE A 20 3.82 -18.32 2.80
CA ILE A 20 4.02 -19.76 2.99
C ILE A 20 5.23 -20.03 3.92
N ALA A 21 6.34 -19.30 3.74
CA ALA A 21 7.50 -19.40 4.62
C ALA A 21 7.20 -18.99 6.07
N ALA A 22 6.24 -18.08 6.25
CA ALA A 22 5.71 -17.67 7.54
C ALA A 22 4.71 -18.67 8.15
N GLY A 23 4.45 -19.81 7.48
CA GLY A 23 3.55 -20.86 7.95
C GLY A 23 2.09 -20.70 7.52
N GLY A 24 1.78 -19.73 6.65
CA GLY A 24 0.45 -19.51 6.10
C GLY A 24 0.14 -20.42 4.90
N GLU A 25 -1.14 -20.73 4.71
CA GLU A 25 -1.63 -21.35 3.48
C GLU A 25 -2.11 -20.26 2.53
N ALA A 26 -1.28 -19.90 1.53
CA ALA A 26 -1.55 -18.82 0.59
C ALA A 26 -1.73 -19.34 -0.84
N PHE A 27 -2.60 -18.69 -1.61
CA PHE A 27 -2.81 -18.97 -3.03
C PHE A 27 -3.08 -17.67 -3.79
N ILE A 28 -2.65 -17.61 -5.05
CA ILE A 28 -2.86 -16.47 -5.92
C ILE A 28 -4.17 -16.67 -6.67
N THR A 29 -5.02 -15.64 -6.72
CA THR A 29 -6.28 -15.69 -7.46
C THR A 29 -6.68 -14.34 -8.03
N ALA A 30 -7.26 -14.35 -9.24
CA ALA A 30 -7.95 -13.23 -9.86
C ALA A 30 -9.47 -13.30 -9.68
N ASP A 31 -10.01 -14.42 -9.19
CA ASP A 31 -11.44 -14.67 -9.08
C ASP A 31 -12.03 -14.02 -7.82
N ALA A 32 -12.91 -13.03 -8.02
CA ALA A 32 -13.63 -12.36 -6.94
C ALA A 32 -14.43 -13.33 -6.05
N SER A 33 -14.90 -14.45 -6.60
CA SER A 33 -15.65 -15.45 -5.83
C SER A 33 -14.77 -16.27 -4.88
N GLU A 34 -13.48 -16.46 -5.20
CA GLU A 34 -12.50 -17.06 -4.33
C GLU A 34 -12.05 -16.08 -3.26
N ILE A 35 -11.83 -14.80 -3.63
CA ILE A 35 -11.55 -13.72 -2.68
C ILE A 35 -12.67 -13.61 -1.63
N ALA A 36 -13.92 -13.67 -2.06
CA ALA A 36 -15.09 -13.60 -1.18
C ALA A 36 -15.19 -14.76 -0.18
N LYS A 37 -14.49 -15.87 -0.38
CA LYS A 37 -14.49 -17.06 0.48
C LYS A 37 -13.21 -17.21 1.31
N ALA A 38 -12.20 -16.40 1.05
CA ALA A 38 -10.91 -16.50 1.73
C ALA A 38 -11.01 -16.14 3.23
N ASP A 39 -10.18 -16.77 4.06
CA ASP A 39 -10.10 -16.49 5.50
C ASP A 39 -9.27 -15.23 5.79
N ALA A 40 -8.39 -14.85 4.87
CA ALA A 40 -7.63 -13.61 4.89
C ALA A 40 -7.28 -13.20 3.45
N ILE A 41 -7.02 -11.91 3.25
CA ILE A 41 -6.75 -11.33 1.93
C ILE A 41 -5.44 -10.53 2.00
N VAL A 42 -4.55 -10.74 1.02
CA VAL A 42 -3.39 -9.89 0.78
C VAL A 42 -3.53 -9.25 -0.59
N LEU A 43 -3.41 -7.93 -0.63
CA LEU A 43 -3.44 -7.14 -1.85
C LEU A 43 -2.06 -6.53 -2.09
N PRO A 44 -1.14 -7.23 -2.77
CA PRO A 44 0.10 -6.64 -3.21
C PRO A 44 -0.16 -5.75 -4.42
N GLY A 45 0.64 -4.71 -4.60
CA GLY A 45 0.42 -3.84 -5.74
C GLY A 45 1.64 -3.12 -6.27
N VAL A 46 1.69 -2.97 -7.59
CA VAL A 46 2.61 -2.11 -8.33
C VAL A 46 1.88 -1.44 -9.49
N GLY A 47 2.39 -0.31 -9.95
CA GLY A 47 1.79 0.47 -11.06
C GLY A 47 0.95 1.64 -10.56
N ALA A 48 0.14 2.22 -11.45
CA ALA A 48 -0.65 3.40 -11.16
C ALA A 48 -1.96 3.04 -10.43
N PHE A 49 -2.36 3.89 -9.50
CA PHE A 49 -3.58 3.75 -8.70
C PHE A 49 -4.85 3.60 -9.56
N ALA A 50 -5.02 4.52 -10.53
CA ALA A 50 -6.22 4.52 -11.38
C ALA A 50 -6.35 3.25 -12.22
N ASP A 51 -5.25 2.76 -12.79
CA ASP A 51 -5.24 1.54 -13.60
C ASP A 51 -5.58 0.31 -12.76
N ALA A 52 -4.99 0.22 -11.56
CA ALA A 52 -5.27 -0.88 -10.64
C ALA A 52 -6.73 -0.87 -10.19
N ALA A 53 -7.25 0.29 -9.79
CA ALA A 53 -8.63 0.46 -9.38
C ALA A 53 -9.61 0.09 -10.50
N ALA A 54 -9.36 0.52 -11.75
CA ALA A 54 -10.19 0.18 -12.91
C ALA A 54 -10.21 -1.33 -13.17
N THR A 55 -9.02 -1.96 -13.23
CA THR A 55 -8.90 -3.41 -13.44
C THR A 55 -9.61 -4.21 -12.34
N MET A 56 -9.43 -3.84 -11.08
CA MET A 56 -10.09 -4.51 -9.95
C MET A 56 -11.61 -4.30 -9.94
N CYS A 57 -12.10 -3.15 -10.41
CA CYS A 57 -13.53 -2.93 -10.63
C CYS A 57 -14.08 -3.85 -11.71
N GLU A 58 -13.40 -3.95 -12.86
CA GLU A 58 -13.81 -4.83 -13.98
C GLU A 58 -13.86 -6.30 -13.58
N LEU A 59 -12.90 -6.74 -12.74
CA LEU A 59 -12.83 -8.11 -12.21
C LEU A 59 -13.77 -8.35 -11.01
N GLY A 60 -14.50 -7.34 -10.53
CA GLY A 60 -15.36 -7.45 -9.34
C GLY A 60 -14.62 -7.60 -8.01
N GLN A 61 -13.28 -7.47 -8.02
CA GLN A 61 -12.43 -7.67 -6.86
C GLN A 61 -12.60 -6.56 -5.80
N MET A 62 -12.80 -5.30 -6.25
CA MET A 62 -12.98 -4.17 -5.33
C MET A 62 -14.15 -4.38 -4.36
N GLU A 63 -15.29 -4.84 -4.86
CA GLU A 63 -16.46 -5.08 -4.01
C GLU A 63 -16.25 -6.29 -3.10
N ALA A 64 -15.73 -7.40 -3.63
CA ALA A 64 -15.45 -8.59 -2.85
C ALA A 64 -14.51 -8.30 -1.67
N ILE A 65 -13.40 -7.54 -1.91
CA ILE A 65 -12.46 -7.14 -0.84
C ILE A 65 -13.15 -6.22 0.16
N ARG A 66 -13.87 -5.19 -0.30
CA ARG A 66 -14.55 -4.21 0.56
C ARG A 66 -15.55 -4.89 1.50
N GLU A 67 -16.37 -5.80 0.99
CA GLU A 67 -17.34 -6.55 1.78
C GLU A 67 -16.66 -7.42 2.84
N ARG A 68 -15.60 -8.14 2.46
CA ARG A 68 -14.86 -9.03 3.36
C ARG A 68 -14.14 -8.25 4.47
N VAL A 69 -13.47 -7.15 4.13
CA VAL A 69 -12.77 -6.31 5.11
C VAL A 69 -13.77 -5.70 6.10
N ARG A 70 -14.91 -5.20 5.62
CA ARG A 70 -15.98 -4.68 6.50
C ARG A 70 -16.60 -5.77 7.38
N ALA A 71 -16.58 -7.02 6.96
CA ALA A 71 -16.99 -8.17 7.74
C ALA A 71 -15.91 -8.62 8.77
N GLY A 72 -14.76 -7.94 8.86
CA GLY A 72 -13.68 -8.23 9.81
C GLY A 72 -12.69 -9.29 9.36
N VAL A 73 -12.68 -9.67 8.08
CA VAL A 73 -11.68 -10.57 7.52
C VAL A 73 -10.32 -9.88 7.52
N PRO A 74 -9.25 -10.57 7.98
CA PRO A 74 -7.90 -10.01 7.96
C PRO A 74 -7.47 -9.59 6.55
N PHE A 75 -6.90 -8.39 6.47
CA PHE A 75 -6.45 -7.81 5.21
C PHE A 75 -5.06 -7.18 5.36
N LEU A 76 -4.21 -7.36 4.35
CA LEU A 76 -2.93 -6.68 4.24
C LEU A 76 -2.75 -6.09 2.84
N GLY A 77 -2.76 -4.75 2.74
CA GLY A 77 -2.37 -4.00 1.54
C GLY A 77 -0.86 -3.75 1.53
N ILE A 78 -0.17 -4.03 0.42
CA ILE A 78 1.28 -3.82 0.27
C ILE A 78 1.53 -2.80 -0.84
N CYS A 79 2.21 -1.70 -0.53
CA CYS A 79 2.57 -0.60 -1.42
C CYS A 79 1.31 -0.01 -2.09
N LEU A 80 1.08 -0.23 -3.38
CA LEU A 80 -0.15 0.20 -4.03
C LEU A 80 -1.42 -0.39 -3.38
N GLY A 81 -1.32 -1.59 -2.77
CA GLY A 81 -2.41 -2.19 -2.01
C GLY A 81 -2.78 -1.40 -0.76
N GLU A 82 -1.82 -0.77 -0.09
CA GLU A 82 -2.07 0.21 0.98
C GLU A 82 -2.78 1.46 0.42
N HIS A 83 -2.26 2.03 -0.68
CA HIS A 83 -2.87 3.19 -1.31
C HIS A 83 -4.34 2.95 -1.67
N LEU A 84 -4.66 1.77 -2.20
CA LEU A 84 -6.03 1.40 -2.58
C LEU A 84 -6.98 1.28 -1.39
N MET A 85 -6.51 1.23 -0.13
CA MET A 85 -7.38 1.30 1.04
C MET A 85 -8.06 2.67 1.19
N PHE A 86 -7.49 3.73 0.65
CA PHE A 86 -8.01 5.08 0.75
C PHE A 86 -9.20 5.32 -0.19
N GLU A 87 -9.92 6.43 0.05
CA GLU A 87 -11.05 6.83 -0.79
C GLU A 87 -10.60 7.15 -2.22
N HIS A 88 -9.46 7.83 -2.36
CA HIS A 88 -9.03 8.36 -3.65
C HIS A 88 -7.51 8.29 -3.86
N GLY A 89 -7.09 8.31 -5.14
CA GLY A 89 -5.69 8.46 -5.53
C GLY A 89 -5.56 9.22 -6.85
N VAL A 90 -4.54 10.08 -6.94
CA VAL A 90 -4.32 10.92 -8.14
C VAL A 90 -3.45 10.25 -9.20
N GLU A 91 -2.72 9.17 -8.85
CA GLU A 91 -1.80 8.51 -9.78
C GLU A 91 -2.53 7.88 -10.96
N GLY A 92 -2.19 8.32 -12.18
CA GLY A 92 -2.83 7.85 -13.41
C GLY A 92 -4.26 8.34 -13.62
N ALA A 93 -4.80 9.15 -12.72
CA ALA A 93 -6.13 9.75 -12.84
C ALA A 93 -6.08 11.07 -13.63
N PRO A 94 -7.18 11.47 -14.31
CA PRO A 94 -7.28 12.78 -14.92
C PRO A 94 -7.14 13.91 -13.88
N GLU A 95 -6.57 15.03 -14.29
CA GLU A 95 -6.43 16.19 -13.41
C GLU A 95 -7.80 16.64 -12.84
N GLY A 96 -7.85 16.86 -11.54
CA GLY A 96 -9.07 17.25 -10.84
C GLY A 96 -10.12 16.15 -10.65
N ASN A 97 -9.85 14.92 -11.08
CA ASN A 97 -10.77 13.80 -10.94
C ASN A 97 -10.03 12.54 -10.44
N PRO A 98 -9.68 12.47 -9.14
CA PRO A 98 -8.95 11.34 -8.59
C PRO A 98 -9.75 10.03 -8.72
N ALA A 99 -9.03 8.92 -8.91
CA ALA A 99 -9.64 7.60 -9.00
C ALA A 99 -10.12 7.11 -7.61
N CYS A 100 -11.23 6.36 -7.58
CA CYS A 100 -11.76 5.80 -6.34
C CYS A 100 -11.04 4.51 -5.95
N GLY A 101 -10.67 4.40 -4.65
CA GLY A 101 -10.13 3.20 -4.06
C GLY A 101 -11.20 2.34 -3.35
N LEU A 102 -10.76 1.54 -2.37
CA LEU A 102 -11.65 0.73 -1.53
C LEU A 102 -12.53 1.57 -0.59
N GLY A 103 -12.12 2.81 -0.29
CA GLY A 103 -12.86 3.69 0.62
C GLY A 103 -12.99 3.12 2.03
N LEU A 104 -11.96 2.45 2.52
CA LEU A 104 -11.84 1.98 3.89
C LEU A 104 -11.32 3.10 4.79
N LEU A 105 -10.39 3.91 4.29
CA LEU A 105 -9.75 5.01 4.99
C LEU A 105 -10.04 6.33 4.27
N PRO A 106 -10.25 7.43 5.01
CA PRO A 106 -10.51 8.74 4.42
C PRO A 106 -9.25 9.34 3.80
N GLY A 107 -9.44 10.14 2.75
CA GLY A 107 -8.41 10.96 2.15
C GLY A 107 -7.94 10.51 0.78
N THR A 108 -6.96 11.25 0.26
CA THR A 108 -6.46 11.08 -1.12
C THR A 108 -4.96 10.83 -1.11
N VAL A 109 -4.53 9.78 -1.79
CA VAL A 109 -3.11 9.47 -2.05
C VAL A 109 -2.59 10.44 -3.11
N VAL A 110 -1.48 11.12 -2.80
CA VAL A 110 -0.92 12.21 -3.62
C VAL A 110 0.55 11.96 -3.96
N ALA A 111 1.06 12.69 -4.96
CA ALA A 111 2.47 12.61 -5.34
C ALA A 111 3.38 13.08 -4.19
N MET A 112 4.47 12.35 -3.96
CA MET A 112 5.49 12.75 -2.98
C MET A 112 6.19 14.06 -3.43
N PRO A 113 6.32 15.06 -2.56
CA PRO A 113 7.09 16.27 -2.84
C PRO A 113 8.55 15.95 -3.19
N ARG A 114 9.10 16.68 -4.15
CA ARG A 114 10.51 16.53 -4.59
C ARG A 114 11.50 17.34 -3.75
N CYS A 115 11.02 18.19 -2.86
CA CYS A 115 11.82 19.02 -1.97
C CYS A 115 11.22 18.97 -0.56
N ASP A 116 12.07 19.11 0.46
CA ASP A 116 11.62 19.36 1.84
C ASP A 116 11.21 20.84 2.04
N GLU A 117 10.74 21.16 3.24
CA GLU A 117 10.34 22.53 3.63
C GLU A 117 11.48 23.55 3.54
N GLN A 118 12.74 23.10 3.60
CA GLN A 118 13.92 23.94 3.47
C GLN A 118 14.37 24.09 2.01
N GLY A 119 13.67 23.49 1.06
CA GLY A 119 13.98 23.53 -0.38
C GLY A 119 15.08 22.57 -0.82
N LYS A 120 15.53 21.65 0.04
CA LYS A 120 16.48 20.60 -0.32
C LYS A 120 15.79 19.57 -1.22
N ALA A 121 16.39 19.31 -2.38
CA ALA A 121 15.85 18.35 -3.34
C ALA A 121 16.10 16.89 -2.92
N PHE A 122 15.10 16.05 -3.17
CA PHE A 122 15.13 14.62 -2.96
C PHE A 122 14.81 13.86 -4.25
N LYS A 123 15.38 12.66 -4.37
CA LYS A 123 15.09 11.80 -5.51
C LYS A 123 13.72 11.14 -5.32
N VAL A 124 12.83 11.34 -6.30
CA VAL A 124 11.55 10.61 -6.42
C VAL A 124 11.61 9.80 -7.71
N PRO A 125 11.32 8.48 -7.67
CA PRO A 125 10.79 7.70 -6.56
C PRO A 125 11.74 7.55 -5.36
N HIS A 126 11.16 7.40 -4.16
CA HIS A 126 11.83 6.93 -2.96
C HIS A 126 12.13 5.43 -3.15
N VAL A 127 13.38 5.09 -3.41
CA VAL A 127 13.84 3.70 -3.63
C VAL A 127 15.01 3.41 -2.70
N GLY A 128 14.84 2.40 -1.86
CA GLY A 128 15.89 1.94 -0.94
C GLY A 128 15.38 1.59 0.44
N TRP A 129 16.33 1.36 1.33
CA TRP A 129 16.07 1.05 2.73
C TRP A 129 15.84 2.34 3.53
N ASN A 130 14.80 2.35 4.35
CA ASN A 130 14.49 3.44 5.27
C ASN A 130 13.82 2.90 6.53
N THR A 131 13.83 3.68 7.60
CA THR A 131 13.27 3.28 8.90
C THR A 131 11.78 3.59 8.99
N ILE A 132 11.09 2.82 9.82
CA ILE A 132 9.75 3.15 10.28
C ILE A 132 9.80 3.61 11.74
N GLU A 133 9.00 4.62 12.05
CA GLU A 133 8.91 5.24 13.37
C GLU A 133 7.48 5.19 13.89
N VAL A 134 7.34 5.20 15.21
CA VAL A 134 6.02 5.40 15.83
C VAL A 134 5.48 6.77 15.41
N PRO A 135 4.19 6.87 15.06
CA PRO A 135 3.62 8.16 14.69
C PRO A 135 3.86 9.21 15.75
N SER A 136 4.25 10.40 15.33
CA SER A 136 4.29 11.54 16.24
C SER A 136 2.86 11.80 16.68
N LEU A 137 2.56 11.59 17.95
CA LEU A 137 1.36 12.12 18.56
C LEU A 137 1.46 13.64 18.54
N GLY A 138 1.14 14.22 17.40
CA GLY A 138 0.89 15.64 17.28
C GLY A 138 -0.31 15.96 18.14
N VAL A 139 -0.08 16.58 19.30
CA VAL A 139 -1.07 17.41 19.95
C VAL A 139 -1.27 18.61 19.02
N GLY A 140 -2.22 18.52 18.13
CA GLY A 140 -2.52 19.54 17.17
C GLY A 140 -3.84 19.18 16.49
N GLU A 141 -4.94 19.72 17.01
CA GLU A 141 -6.14 19.95 16.25
C GLU A 141 -5.75 20.76 15.01
N GLY A 142 -5.75 20.12 13.85
CA GLY A 142 -5.45 20.76 12.59
C GLY A 142 -5.60 19.72 11.49
N GLU A 143 -6.83 19.51 11.02
CA GLU A 143 -7.09 19.08 9.66
C GLU A 143 -6.50 20.13 8.72
N GLU A 144 -5.18 20.13 8.54
CA GLU A 144 -4.59 20.62 7.32
C GLU A 144 -4.48 19.45 6.35
N ALA A 145 -5.65 19.02 5.86
CA ALA A 145 -5.74 18.41 4.57
C ALA A 145 -4.91 19.27 3.61
N PHE A 146 -3.93 18.66 2.93
CA PHE A 146 -3.39 19.23 1.70
C PHE A 146 -4.62 19.53 0.84
N ALA A 147 -4.99 20.82 0.77
CA ALA A 147 -6.19 21.26 0.10
C ALA A 147 -6.08 20.85 -1.36
N ALA A 148 -6.81 19.83 -1.76
CA ALA A 148 -7.17 19.66 -3.15
C ALA A 148 -7.84 20.96 -3.60
N PRO A 149 -7.57 21.48 -4.81
CA PRO A 149 -8.23 22.67 -5.31
C PRO A 149 -9.74 22.48 -5.23
N PRO A 150 -10.52 23.52 -4.87
CA PRO A 150 -11.95 23.40 -4.67
C PRO A 150 -12.62 22.87 -5.92
N CYS A 151 -13.36 21.78 -5.79
CA CYS A 151 -14.31 21.34 -6.80
C CYS A 151 -15.29 22.47 -7.05
N GLY A 152 -15.45 22.89 -8.30
CA GLY A 152 -16.28 24.00 -8.71
C GLY A 152 -17.71 23.89 -8.14
N GLU A 153 -18.23 25.01 -7.64
CA GLU A 153 -19.57 25.16 -7.11
C GLU A 153 -20.62 24.78 -8.17
N GLY A 154 -21.43 23.81 -7.85
CA GLY A 154 -22.57 23.40 -8.64
C GLY A 154 -23.66 22.84 -7.75
N GLY A 155 -24.60 23.70 -7.30
CA GLY A 155 -25.98 23.30 -6.99
C GLY A 155 -26.26 22.69 -5.63
N GLU A 156 -27.03 23.43 -4.88
CA GLU A 156 -27.71 23.10 -3.62
C GLU A 156 -28.53 21.81 -3.65
N ASP A 157 -28.69 21.21 -2.47
CA ASP A 157 -29.62 20.12 -2.11
C ASP A 157 -29.15 18.66 -2.38
N ALA A 158 -28.53 18.05 -1.39
CA ALA A 158 -28.72 16.62 -1.14
C ALA A 158 -28.47 16.25 0.32
N VAL A 159 -29.54 16.27 1.07
CA VAL A 159 -29.73 15.54 2.34
C VAL A 159 -29.39 14.07 2.15
N LEU A 160 -28.47 13.58 3.02
CA LEU A 160 -28.29 12.19 3.46
C LEU A 160 -29.07 11.12 2.70
N LYS A 161 -28.42 10.48 1.74
CA LYS A 161 -28.74 9.10 1.35
C LYS A 161 -27.44 8.33 1.25
N GLN A 162 -27.28 7.33 2.12
CA GLN A 162 -26.33 6.23 1.92
C GLN A 162 -26.62 5.63 0.55
N SER A 163 -25.84 6.01 -0.46
CA SER A 163 -25.95 5.43 -1.78
C SER A 163 -24.78 4.50 -2.02
N SER A 164 -25.10 3.24 -2.27
CA SER A 164 -24.25 2.25 -2.90
C SER A 164 -23.48 2.90 -4.07
N LEU A 165 -22.20 3.12 -3.90
CA LEU A 165 -21.30 3.55 -4.98
C LEU A 165 -21.22 2.43 -6.02
N ARG A 166 -22.08 2.49 -7.03
CA ARG A 166 -21.95 1.65 -8.21
C ARG A 166 -20.83 2.23 -9.07
N CYS A 167 -19.86 1.40 -9.40
CA CYS A 167 -18.84 1.69 -10.41
C CYS A 167 -19.54 2.06 -11.74
N GLY A 168 -19.48 3.35 -12.12
CA GLY A 168 -20.06 3.82 -13.37
C GLY A 168 -19.14 3.46 -14.53
N THR A 169 -19.63 2.63 -15.44
CA THR A 169 -18.96 2.29 -16.71
C THR A 169 -18.99 3.51 -17.63
N ALA A 170 -17.91 4.26 -17.70
CA ALA A 170 -17.71 5.24 -18.77
C ALA A 170 -17.22 4.50 -20.03
N ARG A 171 -18.12 4.29 -21.00
CA ARG A 171 -17.75 3.89 -22.36
C ARG A 171 -17.16 5.09 -23.08
N GLY A 172 -15.84 5.13 -23.20
CA GLY A 172 -15.13 6.03 -24.08
C GLY A 172 -14.46 5.20 -25.20
N THR A 173 -14.88 5.42 -26.43
CA THR A 173 -14.37 4.81 -27.65
C THR A 173 -12.92 5.18 -27.90
N SER A 174 -12.06 4.17 -28.08
CA SER A 174 -10.69 4.27 -28.60
C SER A 174 -10.67 4.59 -30.10
N PRO A 175 -9.62 5.25 -30.59
CA PRO A 175 -9.11 4.94 -31.91
C PRO A 175 -7.73 4.26 -31.86
N ASP A 176 -7.57 3.34 -32.79
CA ASP A 176 -6.42 2.53 -33.16
C ASP A 176 -5.06 3.22 -33.09
N SER A 177 -4.06 2.51 -32.58
CA SER A 177 -2.73 2.46 -33.20
C SER A 177 -2.00 1.19 -32.78
N ALA A 178 -1.94 0.27 -33.72
CA ALA A 178 -1.06 -0.88 -33.68
C ALA A 178 0.40 -0.45 -33.88
N ALA A 179 1.29 -0.91 -33.02
CA ALA A 179 2.69 -1.12 -33.35
C ALA A 179 3.23 -2.30 -32.56
N LEU A 180 3.43 -3.38 -33.28
CA LEU A 180 4.19 -4.56 -32.92
C LEU A 180 5.63 -4.18 -32.58
N LEU A 181 6.14 -4.62 -31.44
CA LEU A 181 7.55 -5.00 -31.30
C LEU A 181 7.64 -6.25 -30.43
N ASP A 182 7.94 -7.32 -31.10
CA ASP A 182 8.48 -8.58 -30.63
C ASP A 182 9.85 -8.34 -29.96
N GLY A 183 10.17 -9.03 -28.85
CA GLY A 183 11.44 -8.89 -28.18
C GLY A 183 11.59 -9.78 -26.96
N GLY A 184 11.88 -11.08 -27.19
CA GLY A 184 12.85 -11.93 -26.49
C GLY A 184 12.87 -11.92 -24.97
N GLN A 185 12.48 -13.04 -24.41
CA GLN A 185 12.83 -13.52 -23.08
C GLN A 185 14.34 -13.71 -22.98
N ASP A 186 15.00 -13.08 -21.99
CA ASP A 186 16.23 -13.58 -21.39
C ASP A 186 16.25 -13.10 -19.93
N GLU A 187 15.96 -14.02 -19.01
CA GLU A 187 16.27 -13.85 -17.59
C GLU A 187 17.78 -14.02 -17.41
N PRO A 188 18.51 -13.06 -16.81
CA PRO A 188 19.89 -13.32 -16.41
C PRO A 188 19.90 -14.10 -15.10
N GLU A 189 20.59 -15.24 -15.13
CA GLU A 189 20.93 -16.06 -13.97
C GLU A 189 21.58 -15.23 -12.84
N LEU A 190 21.07 -15.42 -11.64
CA LEU A 190 21.44 -14.73 -10.39
C LEU A 190 22.74 -15.30 -9.75
N SER A 191 23.73 -15.66 -10.53
CA SER A 191 24.98 -16.26 -10.01
C SER A 191 26.26 -15.46 -10.19
N SER A 192 26.25 -14.24 -10.76
CA SER A 192 27.48 -13.50 -11.06
C SER A 192 27.56 -12.03 -10.66
N LEU A 193 26.69 -11.53 -9.78
CA LEU A 193 26.82 -10.18 -9.22
C LEU A 193 27.31 -10.20 -7.75
N ARG A 194 28.44 -10.90 -7.52
CA ARG A 194 29.34 -10.55 -6.43
C ARG A 194 30.47 -9.74 -7.04
N SER A 195 30.45 -8.49 -6.77
CA SER A 195 31.50 -7.48 -6.63
C SER A 195 31.20 -6.20 -7.38
N GLU A 196 31.41 -5.18 -6.60
CA GLU A 196 31.84 -3.82 -6.89
C GLU A 196 30.79 -2.71 -6.84
N ASN A 197 30.98 -1.91 -5.77
CA ASN A 197 30.52 -0.54 -5.54
C ASN A 197 29.07 -0.30 -5.08
N ALA A 198 28.82 -0.65 -3.82
CA ALA A 198 28.01 0.19 -2.94
C ALA A 198 28.66 0.21 -1.56
N GLY A 199 29.69 1.04 -1.42
CA GLY A 199 30.27 1.41 -0.14
C GLY A 199 29.34 2.35 0.63
N GLY A 200 28.19 1.86 1.03
CA GLY A 200 27.35 2.39 2.08
C GLY A 200 27.52 1.44 3.27
N ALA A 201 28.37 1.80 4.22
CA ALA A 201 28.46 1.09 5.47
C ALA A 201 27.05 1.07 6.08
N PHE A 202 26.53 -0.13 6.34
CA PHE A 202 25.40 -0.30 7.25
C PHE A 202 25.82 0.33 8.56
N PRO A 203 25.05 1.30 9.12
CA PRO A 203 25.35 1.74 10.45
C PRO A 203 25.14 0.56 11.39
N ASP A 204 26.22 0.12 12.00
CA ASP A 204 26.30 -0.95 12.99
C ASP A 204 25.72 -0.38 14.30
N SER A 205 24.41 -0.20 14.35
CA SER A 205 23.69 0.18 15.56
C SER A 205 22.30 -0.46 15.56
N ALA A 206 22.27 -1.71 16.02
CA ALA A 206 21.02 -2.26 16.55
C ALA A 206 20.47 -1.25 17.58
N PRO A 207 19.18 -0.89 17.54
CA PRO A 207 18.58 0.01 18.51
C PRO A 207 18.78 -0.58 19.91
N LYS A 208 19.25 0.27 20.83
CA LYS A 208 19.46 -0.14 22.23
C LYS A 208 18.09 -0.54 22.80
N PRO A 209 17.98 -1.69 23.48
CA PRO A 209 16.75 -2.04 24.19
C PRO A 209 16.54 -1.03 25.32
N GLY A 210 15.51 -0.20 25.20
CA GLY A 210 15.19 0.83 26.20
C GLY A 210 14.39 2.04 25.74
N SER A 211 13.87 2.09 24.50
CA SER A 211 12.91 3.14 24.14
C SER A 211 11.51 2.72 24.58
N GLU A 212 10.88 3.54 25.42
CA GLU A 212 9.50 3.37 25.93
C GLU A 212 8.42 3.47 24.82
N LEU A 213 8.81 3.61 23.56
CA LEU A 213 7.91 3.71 22.42
C LEU A 213 7.95 2.38 21.66
N ALA A 214 6.85 1.65 21.70
CA ALA A 214 6.60 0.47 20.87
C ALA A 214 5.38 0.74 19.97
N PHE A 215 5.29 0.05 18.85
CA PHE A 215 4.10 0.10 18.02
C PHE A 215 2.92 -0.56 18.77
N ALA A 216 1.81 0.15 18.88
CA ALA A 216 0.58 -0.38 19.48
C ALA A 216 -0.26 -1.18 18.46
N CYS A 217 0.39 -2.02 17.65
CA CYS A 217 -0.26 -2.73 16.54
C CYS A 217 0.30 -4.16 16.43
N PRO A 218 -0.56 -5.20 16.41
CA PRO A 218 -0.10 -6.60 16.36
C PRO A 218 0.65 -6.95 15.07
N LEU A 219 0.51 -6.17 13.99
CA LEU A 219 1.30 -6.36 12.79
C LEU A 219 2.80 -6.11 13.03
N PHE A 220 3.14 -5.28 14.01
CA PHE A 220 4.50 -4.92 14.38
C PHE A 220 4.98 -5.56 15.68
N ASP A 221 4.36 -6.66 16.12
CA ASP A 221 4.86 -7.44 17.26
C ASP A 221 6.33 -7.85 17.00
N ASP A 222 7.21 -7.61 17.98
CA ASP A 222 8.67 -7.83 17.90
C ASP A 222 9.40 -7.01 16.81
N ILE A 223 8.86 -5.89 16.38
CA ILE A 223 9.51 -4.92 15.49
C ILE A 223 9.73 -3.63 16.28
N ALA A 224 10.98 -3.18 16.34
CA ALA A 224 11.32 -1.94 17.04
C ALA A 224 11.15 -0.72 16.13
N PRO A 225 10.80 0.46 16.67
CA PRO A 225 10.97 1.73 15.96
C PRO A 225 12.42 1.91 15.51
N GLY A 226 12.63 2.45 14.31
CA GLY A 226 13.94 2.53 13.69
C GLY A 226 14.35 1.30 12.88
N GLU A 227 13.52 0.26 12.81
CA GLU A 227 13.79 -0.90 11.97
C GLU A 227 13.71 -0.54 10.48
N TYR A 228 14.56 -1.17 9.67
CA TYR A 228 14.71 -0.87 8.24
C TYR A 228 13.80 -1.74 7.36
N PHE A 229 13.12 -1.09 6.42
CA PHE A 229 12.31 -1.71 5.39
C PHE A 229 12.66 -1.18 4.00
N TYR A 230 12.35 -1.95 2.96
CA TYR A 230 12.61 -1.57 1.58
C TYR A 230 11.38 -0.86 0.97
N PHE A 231 11.61 0.36 0.48
CA PHE A 231 10.62 1.22 -0.16
C PHE A 231 10.87 1.36 -1.67
N THR A 232 9.81 1.48 -2.45
CA THR A 232 9.89 1.88 -3.86
C THR A 232 8.55 2.47 -4.29
N HIS A 233 8.40 3.80 -4.13
CA HIS A 233 7.15 4.52 -4.41
C HIS A 233 7.40 5.98 -4.77
N SER A 234 6.42 6.60 -5.44
CA SER A 234 6.41 8.02 -5.82
C SER A 234 5.22 8.77 -5.24
N TYR A 235 4.28 8.06 -4.64
CA TYR A 235 3.06 8.60 -4.04
C TYR A 235 3.01 8.23 -2.57
N ILE A 236 2.30 9.04 -1.78
CA ILE A 236 2.19 8.89 -0.33
C ILE A 236 0.74 8.97 0.11
N ALA A 237 0.41 8.17 1.11
CA ALA A 237 -0.86 8.21 1.80
C ALA A 237 -0.92 9.40 2.79
N PRO A 238 -2.11 9.99 3.00
CA PRO A 238 -2.27 11.05 4.00
C PRO A 238 -2.09 10.51 5.42
N THR A 239 -1.59 11.37 6.31
CA THR A 239 -1.47 11.07 7.73
C THR A 239 -2.82 11.30 8.43
N GLY A 240 -3.16 10.46 9.41
CA GLY A 240 -4.41 10.59 10.16
C GLY A 240 -4.46 9.63 11.35
N SER A 241 -5.63 9.50 11.99
CA SER A 241 -5.85 8.59 13.12
C SER A 241 -5.66 7.11 12.77
N HIS A 242 -5.65 6.78 11.49
CA HIS A 242 -5.38 5.45 10.94
C HIS A 242 -3.89 5.13 10.78
N THR A 243 -3.00 6.13 10.93
CA THR A 243 -1.56 5.96 10.78
C THR A 243 -0.99 5.20 11.98
N ILE A 244 -0.29 4.08 11.73
CA ILE A 244 0.34 3.26 12.76
C ILE A 244 1.87 3.26 12.67
N ALA A 245 2.44 3.70 11.55
CA ALA A 245 3.87 3.97 11.40
C ALA A 245 4.10 5.11 10.39
N GLU A 246 5.19 5.85 10.58
CA GLU A 246 5.62 6.94 9.70
C GLU A 246 7.08 6.75 9.27
N THR A 247 7.42 7.34 8.14
CA THR A 247 8.78 7.37 7.59
C THR A 247 9.09 8.78 7.08
N THR A 248 10.35 9.18 7.09
CA THR A 248 10.78 10.48 6.54
C THR A 248 11.64 10.27 5.30
N HIS A 249 11.29 10.97 4.20
CA HIS A 249 12.11 11.10 2.99
C HIS A 249 12.24 12.59 2.63
N SER A 250 11.54 13.09 1.61
CA SER A 250 11.42 14.54 1.36
C SER A 250 10.47 15.21 2.36
N VAL A 251 9.47 14.48 2.78
CA VAL A 251 8.52 14.83 3.83
C VAL A 251 8.32 13.63 4.75
N ARG A 252 7.75 13.86 5.91
CA ARG A 252 7.26 12.80 6.78
C ARG A 252 5.93 12.31 6.19
N PHE A 253 5.75 11.00 6.08
CA PHE A 253 4.56 10.39 5.47
C PHE A 253 4.15 9.11 6.19
N THR A 254 2.90 8.73 6.01
CA THR A 254 2.35 7.47 6.49
C THR A 254 3.03 6.30 5.79
N SER A 255 3.63 5.39 6.55
CA SER A 255 4.28 4.18 6.05
C SER A 255 3.56 2.89 6.45
N ALA A 256 2.60 3.00 7.37
CA ALA A 256 1.64 1.94 7.62
C ALA A 256 0.33 2.49 8.21
N VAL A 257 -0.77 1.83 7.88
CA VAL A 257 -2.12 2.19 8.28
C VAL A 257 -2.87 0.99 8.85
N GLN A 258 -3.92 1.29 9.64
CA GLN A 258 -4.84 0.30 10.17
C GLN A 258 -6.29 0.75 9.99
N TYR A 259 -7.16 -0.17 9.57
CA TYR A 259 -8.60 -0.02 9.52
C TYR A 259 -9.25 -1.11 10.37
N GLY A 260 -10.01 -0.73 11.40
CA GLY A 260 -10.52 -1.67 12.39
C GLY A 260 -9.39 -2.44 13.08
N ASP A 261 -9.66 -3.68 13.49
CA ASP A 261 -8.71 -4.47 14.30
C ASP A 261 -7.78 -5.36 13.45
N ARG A 262 -8.12 -5.64 12.19
CA ARG A 262 -7.49 -6.72 11.42
C ARG A 262 -7.17 -6.36 9.97
N ALA A 263 -7.38 -5.12 9.54
CA ALA A 263 -7.01 -4.67 8.20
C ALA A 263 -5.88 -3.66 8.28
N PHE A 264 -4.80 -3.95 7.57
CA PHE A 264 -3.56 -3.20 7.60
C PHE A 264 -3.10 -2.83 6.20
N GLY A 265 -2.36 -1.73 6.08
CA GLY A 265 -1.62 -1.37 4.89
C GLY A 265 -0.19 -1.02 5.24
N VAL A 266 0.76 -1.35 4.35
CA VAL A 266 2.17 -0.99 4.49
C VAL A 266 2.69 -0.44 3.17
N GLN A 267 3.37 0.73 3.22
CA GLN A 267 3.96 1.37 2.05
C GLN A 267 5.22 0.66 1.54
N PHE A 268 5.93 0.02 2.44
CA PHE A 268 7.14 -0.76 2.13
C PHE A 268 6.78 -2.16 1.61
N HIS A 269 7.79 -2.86 1.12
CA HIS A 269 7.68 -4.22 0.60
C HIS A 269 8.21 -5.23 1.62
N PRO A 270 7.36 -5.86 2.46
CA PRO A 270 7.83 -6.85 3.43
C PRO A 270 8.50 -8.05 2.76
N GLU A 271 8.06 -8.46 1.57
CA GLU A 271 8.64 -9.55 0.79
C GLU A 271 10.07 -9.25 0.27
N LYS A 272 10.54 -7.99 0.44
CA LYS A 272 11.90 -7.52 0.07
C LYS A 272 12.68 -6.97 1.26
N SER A 273 12.15 -7.09 2.48
CA SER A 273 12.68 -6.42 3.68
C SER A 273 13.36 -7.39 4.65
N SER A 274 14.00 -8.44 4.14
CA SER A 274 14.77 -9.40 4.93
C SER A 274 14.01 -9.93 6.17
N ASP A 275 14.65 -10.02 7.32
CA ASP A 275 14.09 -10.60 8.55
C ASP A 275 12.94 -9.75 9.13
N ALA A 276 13.06 -8.42 9.07
CA ALA A 276 11.99 -7.51 9.52
C ALA A 276 10.71 -7.70 8.68
N GLY A 277 10.85 -7.79 7.37
CA GLY A 277 9.73 -8.08 6.47
C GLY A 277 9.13 -9.46 6.67
N ALA A 278 9.97 -10.49 6.88
CA ALA A 278 9.51 -11.84 7.20
C ALA A 278 8.69 -11.84 8.50
N ARG A 279 9.07 -11.04 9.50
CA ARG A 279 8.33 -10.89 10.75
C ARG A 279 6.96 -10.24 10.54
N VAL A 280 6.86 -9.17 9.74
CA VAL A 280 5.57 -8.57 9.39
C VAL A 280 4.63 -9.61 8.76
N LEU A 281 5.14 -10.41 7.81
CA LEU A 281 4.35 -11.46 7.18
C LEU A 281 3.95 -12.56 8.17
N ALA A 282 4.83 -12.94 9.09
CA ALA A 282 4.53 -13.93 10.14
C ALA A 282 3.47 -13.41 11.11
N ASN A 283 3.55 -12.16 11.52
CA ASN A 283 2.55 -11.51 12.37
C ASN A 283 1.18 -11.46 11.67
N PHE A 284 1.15 -11.13 10.37
CA PHE A 284 -0.09 -11.16 9.60
C PHE A 284 -0.68 -12.57 9.51
N VAL A 285 0.13 -13.61 9.26
CA VAL A 285 -0.32 -15.00 9.25
C VAL A 285 -0.90 -15.39 10.62
N ALA A 286 -0.26 -14.97 11.72
CA ALA A 286 -0.78 -15.22 13.07
C ALA A 286 -2.11 -14.49 13.33
N ILE A 287 -2.29 -13.27 12.83
CA ILE A 287 -3.56 -12.54 12.88
C ILE A 287 -4.64 -13.26 12.07
N ALA A 288 -4.30 -13.75 10.87
CA ALA A 288 -5.21 -14.50 10.02
C ALA A 288 -5.68 -15.82 10.67
N ALA A 289 -4.80 -16.49 11.40
CA ALA A 289 -5.11 -17.77 12.08
C ALA A 289 -6.03 -17.62 13.31
N ARG A 290 -6.18 -16.42 13.88
CA ARG A 290 -7.05 -16.15 15.04
C ARG A 290 -8.52 -15.88 14.68
N GLY A 291 -8.87 -16.05 13.40
CA GLY A 291 -10.12 -15.71 12.76
C GLY A 291 -11.33 -16.52 13.03
#